data_e21bbaad2eda3191b89ea9274af59b74
#
_entry.id   e21bbaad2eda3191b89ea9274af59b74
#
_cell.length_a   1.000
_cell.length_b   1.000
_cell.length_c   1.000
_cell.angle_alpha   90.00
_cell.angle_beta   90.00
_cell.angle_gamma   90.00
#
_symmetry.space_group_name_H-M   'P 1'
#
loop_
_entity.id
_entity.type
_entity.pdbx_description
1 polymer ?
#
loop_
_entity_poly.entity_id
_entity_poly.type
_entity_poly.pdbx_seq_one_letter_code
_entity_poly.pdbx_strand_id
1 'polypeptide(L)'
;MKNGLRILTVEDETAVAQLLALVLCGPNCKVTSAADGGEALAKIAASERPYDIIITDHQMPRVTGLELVRQLRARNYGGKIVVLSAFLNEENVRAYRALEVDLMLAKPFDMDELRKAIGILADETPVYAHRATE
;
A
#
# COMPACT_ATOMS: atom_id res chain seq x y z
N MET A 1 5.39 -18.91 -8.24
CA MET A 1 6.04 -17.81 -7.55
C MET A 1 5.88 -16.51 -8.33
N LYS A 2 5.63 -15.44 -7.62
CA LYS A 2 5.43 -14.16 -8.26
C LYS A 2 6.75 -13.43 -8.45
N ASN A 3 7.08 -13.16 -9.70
CA ASN A 3 8.25 -12.37 -10.03
C ASN A 3 7.85 -10.91 -10.13
N GLY A 4 8.68 -10.06 -9.58
CA GLY A 4 8.48 -8.65 -9.73
C GLY A 4 7.30 -8.11 -8.95
N LEU A 5 7.10 -8.60 -7.73
CA LEU A 5 6.10 -8.01 -6.84
C LEU A 5 6.45 -6.54 -6.65
N ARG A 6 5.51 -5.68 -6.89
CA ARG A 6 5.72 -4.23 -6.84
C ARG A 6 4.88 -3.64 -5.71
N ILE A 7 5.58 -2.99 -4.77
CA ILE A 7 4.94 -2.38 -3.61
C ILE A 7 5.23 -0.89 -3.62
N LEU A 8 4.20 -0.09 -3.40
CA LEU A 8 4.36 1.34 -3.20
C LEU A 8 4.06 1.65 -1.74
N THR A 9 5.02 2.29 -1.05
CA THR A 9 4.78 2.76 0.32
C THR A 9 4.61 4.27 0.30
N VAL A 10 3.62 4.74 1.05
CA VAL A 10 3.31 6.16 1.14
C VAL A 10 3.44 6.56 2.59
N GLU A 11 4.51 7.27 2.91
CA GLU A 11 4.87 7.56 4.28
C GLU A 11 5.70 8.84 4.32
N ASP A 12 5.28 9.82 5.12
CA ASP A 12 5.98 11.10 5.17
C ASP A 12 7.19 11.10 6.10
N GLU A 13 7.29 10.13 7.01
CA GLU A 13 8.45 10.02 7.87
C GLU A 13 9.53 9.22 7.18
N THR A 14 10.62 9.88 6.84
CA THR A 14 11.71 9.26 6.06
C THR A 14 12.26 8.00 6.73
N ALA A 15 12.43 8.03 8.06
CA ALA A 15 12.97 6.88 8.76
C ALA A 15 12.05 5.67 8.65
N VAL A 16 10.73 5.89 8.75
CA VAL A 16 9.77 4.80 8.62
C VAL A 16 9.76 4.28 7.19
N ALA A 17 9.79 5.19 6.22
CA ALA A 17 9.82 4.79 4.81
C ALA A 17 11.05 3.94 4.50
N GLN A 18 12.20 4.31 5.04
CA GLN A 18 13.42 3.55 4.84
C GLN A 18 13.33 2.17 5.48
N LEU A 19 12.76 2.12 6.67
CA LEU A 19 12.60 0.86 7.37
C LEU A 19 11.67 -0.08 6.60
N LEU A 20 10.57 0.45 6.10
CA LEU A 20 9.64 -0.35 5.30
C LEU A 20 10.32 -0.91 4.05
N ALA A 21 11.08 -0.06 3.36
CA ALA A 21 11.78 -0.50 2.16
C ALA A 21 12.75 -1.64 2.48
N LEU A 22 13.45 -1.52 3.61
CA LEU A 22 14.43 -2.52 4.01
C LEU A 22 13.77 -3.84 4.38
N VAL A 23 12.70 -3.77 5.15
CA VAL A 23 12.05 -4.97 5.68
C VAL A 23 11.24 -5.71 4.62
N LEU A 24 10.61 -4.96 3.73
CA LEU A 24 9.73 -5.55 2.72
C LEU A 24 10.47 -5.98 1.46
N CYS A 25 11.71 -5.54 1.32
CA CYS A 25 12.48 -5.82 0.13
C CYS A 25 12.97 -7.26 0.13
N GLY A 26 12.68 -7.99 -0.92
CA GLY A 26 13.14 -9.36 -1.09
C GLY A 26 13.66 -9.56 -2.49
N PRO A 27 14.09 -10.78 -2.79
CA PRO A 27 14.71 -11.03 -4.10
C PRO A 27 13.79 -10.76 -5.29
N ASN A 28 12.49 -10.94 -5.11
CA ASN A 28 11.54 -10.76 -6.19
C ASN A 28 10.57 -9.63 -5.90
N CYS A 29 11.01 -8.64 -5.14
CA CYS A 29 10.14 -7.59 -4.68
C CYS A 29 10.82 -6.24 -4.90
N LYS A 30 10.08 -5.29 -5.43
CA LYS A 30 10.57 -3.93 -5.58
C LYS A 30 9.67 -2.99 -4.79
N VAL A 31 10.28 -2.22 -3.89
CA VAL A 31 9.56 -1.26 -3.06
C VAL A 31 9.89 0.15 -3.55
N THR A 32 8.86 0.88 -3.89
CA THR A 32 8.97 2.29 -4.27
C THR A 32 8.34 3.13 -3.17
N SER A 33 8.96 4.24 -2.82
CA SER A 33 8.47 5.10 -1.75
C SER A 33 7.94 6.41 -2.28
N ALA A 34 6.85 6.88 -1.68
CA ALA A 34 6.31 8.20 -1.92
C ALA A 34 6.17 8.90 -0.58
N ALA A 35 6.45 10.20 -0.53
CA ALA A 35 6.45 10.94 0.72
C ALA A 35 5.05 11.44 1.11
N ASP A 36 4.14 11.52 0.16
CA ASP A 36 2.77 11.92 0.44
C ASP A 36 1.85 11.38 -0.63
N GLY A 37 0.55 11.60 -0.46
CA GLY A 37 -0.44 11.07 -1.37
C GLY A 37 -0.34 11.65 -2.78
N GLY A 38 0.05 12.92 -2.88
CA GLY A 38 0.21 13.53 -4.20
C GLY A 38 1.34 12.89 -4.98
N GLU A 39 2.47 12.67 -4.32
CA GLU A 39 3.58 11.98 -4.96
C GLU A 39 3.21 10.56 -5.32
N ALA A 40 2.44 9.89 -4.45
CA ALA A 40 2.00 8.53 -4.72
C ALA A 40 1.14 8.48 -5.98
N LEU A 41 0.18 9.40 -6.11
CA LEU A 41 -0.68 9.44 -7.28
C LEU A 41 0.12 9.70 -8.55
N ALA A 42 1.12 10.58 -8.46
CA ALA A 42 1.97 10.85 -9.61
C ALA A 42 2.76 9.61 -10.03
N LYS A 43 3.29 8.87 -9.06
CA LYS A 43 4.05 7.68 -9.38
C LYS A 43 3.16 6.58 -9.93
N ILE A 44 1.95 6.46 -9.42
CA ILE A 44 1.00 5.49 -9.94
C ILE A 44 0.65 5.82 -11.40
N ALA A 45 0.41 7.08 -11.68
CA ALA A 45 0.07 7.51 -13.04
C ALA A 45 1.22 7.30 -14.02
N ALA A 46 2.45 7.44 -13.55
CA ALA A 46 3.63 7.30 -14.39
C ALA A 46 4.07 5.85 -14.59
N SER A 47 3.52 4.93 -13.81
CA SER A 47 3.96 3.54 -13.84
C SER A 47 3.29 2.80 -14.98
N GLU A 48 4.08 2.02 -15.72
CA GLU A 48 3.53 1.23 -16.82
C GLU A 48 2.73 0.04 -16.33
N ARG A 49 3.11 -0.49 -15.16
CA ARG A 49 2.40 -1.60 -14.56
C ARG A 49 1.81 -1.15 -13.23
N PRO A 50 0.63 -1.66 -12.88
CA PRO A 50 0.06 -1.34 -11.58
C PRO A 50 0.95 -1.87 -10.45
N TYR A 51 0.92 -1.18 -9.33
CA TYR A 51 1.52 -1.73 -8.11
C TYR A 51 0.63 -2.85 -7.60
N ASP A 52 1.25 -3.89 -7.10
CA ASP A 52 0.50 -5.03 -6.56
C ASP A 52 -0.08 -4.70 -5.21
N ILE A 53 0.68 -3.98 -4.39
CA ILE A 53 0.26 -3.62 -3.04
C ILE A 53 0.63 -2.15 -2.82
N ILE A 54 -0.29 -1.40 -2.24
CA ILE A 54 -0.03 -0.03 -1.81
C ILE A 54 -0.20 0.02 -0.31
N ILE A 55 0.85 0.44 0.40
CA ILE A 55 0.84 0.59 1.84
C ILE A 55 0.90 2.07 2.13
N THR A 56 -0.13 2.61 2.79
CA THR A 56 -0.17 4.04 3.06
C THR A 56 -0.38 4.32 4.54
N ASP A 57 0.27 5.37 5.01
CA ASP A 57 -0.04 5.94 6.31
C ASP A 57 -1.38 6.65 6.21
N HIS A 58 -2.11 6.71 7.31
CA HIS A 58 -3.37 7.44 7.37
C HIS A 58 -3.14 8.94 7.48
N GLN A 59 -2.20 9.34 8.32
CA GLN A 59 -1.97 10.75 8.62
C GLN A 59 -0.79 11.27 7.81
N MET A 60 -1.09 12.05 6.79
CA MET A 60 -0.08 12.66 5.94
C MET A 60 -0.53 14.07 5.62
N PRO A 61 0.42 14.98 5.39
CA PRO A 61 0.05 16.34 4.98
C PRO A 61 -0.56 16.33 3.59
N ARG A 62 -1.42 17.27 3.34
CA ARG A 62 -2.08 17.56 2.06
C ARG A 62 -3.07 16.48 1.67
N VAL A 63 -2.63 15.34 1.20
CA VAL A 63 -3.53 14.25 0.81
C VAL A 63 -3.43 13.17 1.88
N THR A 64 -4.51 13.00 2.64
CA THR A 64 -4.53 11.97 3.69
C THR A 64 -4.59 10.59 3.09
N GLY A 65 -4.32 9.57 3.92
CA GLY A 65 -4.45 8.20 3.47
C GLY A 65 -5.86 7.88 2.98
N LEU A 66 -6.87 8.39 3.68
CA LEU A 66 -8.25 8.14 3.28
C LEU A 66 -8.56 8.76 1.93
N GLU A 67 -8.08 9.98 1.70
CA GLU A 67 -8.29 10.63 0.41
C GLU A 67 -7.56 9.88 -0.69
N LEU A 68 -6.35 9.42 -0.41
CA LEU A 68 -5.60 8.64 -1.38
C LEU A 68 -6.35 7.37 -1.75
N VAL A 69 -6.86 6.66 -0.76
CA VAL A 69 -7.58 5.41 -1.02
C VAL A 69 -8.85 5.66 -1.81
N ARG A 70 -9.56 6.75 -1.50
CA ARG A 70 -10.73 7.12 -2.28
C ARG A 70 -10.39 7.32 -3.75
N GLN A 71 -9.30 8.01 -4.02
CA GLN A 71 -8.90 8.25 -5.40
C GLN A 71 -8.45 6.98 -6.10
N LEU A 72 -7.80 6.09 -5.37
CA LEU A 72 -7.40 4.81 -5.94
C LEU A 72 -8.61 4.00 -6.37
N ARG A 73 -9.62 3.94 -5.51
CA ARG A 73 -10.84 3.19 -5.86
C ARG A 73 -11.59 3.87 -7.00
N ALA A 74 -11.60 5.20 -7.02
CA ALA A 74 -12.25 5.91 -8.13
C ALA A 74 -11.55 5.65 -9.46
N ARG A 75 -10.27 5.32 -9.44
CA ARG A 75 -9.51 4.98 -10.64
C ARG A 75 -9.51 3.48 -10.90
N ASN A 76 -10.31 2.75 -10.18
CA ASN A 76 -10.45 1.29 -10.34
C ASN A 76 -9.16 0.53 -10.05
N TYR A 77 -8.38 1.02 -9.10
CA TYR A 77 -7.20 0.29 -8.66
C TYR A 77 -7.66 -1.04 -8.05
N GLY A 78 -7.18 -2.14 -8.59
CA GLY A 78 -7.62 -3.46 -8.16
C GLY A 78 -6.62 -4.22 -7.30
N GLY A 79 -5.49 -3.60 -6.94
CA GLY A 79 -4.51 -4.26 -6.09
C GLY A 79 -4.89 -4.18 -4.62
N LYS A 80 -3.97 -4.63 -3.78
CA LYS A 80 -4.20 -4.68 -2.34
C LYS A 80 -3.81 -3.35 -1.70
N ILE A 81 -4.59 -2.92 -0.72
CA ILE A 81 -4.34 -1.68 0.00
C ILE A 81 -4.20 -1.98 1.48
N VAL A 82 -3.10 -1.51 2.07
CA VAL A 82 -2.81 -1.63 3.50
C VAL A 82 -2.71 -0.24 4.09
N VAL A 83 -3.40 -0.01 5.20
CA VAL A 83 -3.37 1.29 5.88
C VAL A 83 -2.69 1.13 7.23
N LEU A 84 -1.71 1.98 7.49
CA LEU A 84 -1.00 2.02 8.77
C LEU A 84 -1.38 3.31 9.49
N SER A 85 -1.71 3.24 10.77
CA SER A 85 -2.11 4.45 11.47
C SER A 85 -1.91 4.32 12.98
N ALA A 86 -1.44 5.42 13.59
CA ALA A 86 -1.41 5.53 15.04
C ALA A 86 -2.81 5.75 15.60
N PHE A 87 -3.75 6.15 14.77
CA PHE A 87 -5.09 6.56 15.20
C PHE A 87 -6.15 6.06 14.23
N LEU A 88 -6.78 4.97 14.56
CA LEU A 88 -7.89 4.45 13.77
C LEU A 88 -9.15 4.50 14.64
N ASN A 89 -9.96 5.55 14.48
CA ASN A 89 -11.23 5.60 15.17
C ASN A 89 -12.30 4.85 14.37
N GLU A 90 -13.46 4.68 14.98
CA GLU A 90 -14.53 3.90 14.35
C GLU A 90 -14.95 4.47 12.99
N GLU A 91 -14.99 5.79 12.91
CA GLU A 91 -15.41 6.44 11.67
C GLU A 91 -14.43 6.16 10.54
N ASN A 92 -13.13 6.26 10.83
CA ASN A 92 -12.10 5.98 9.84
C ASN A 92 -12.10 4.52 9.43
N VAL A 93 -12.27 3.63 10.40
CA VAL A 93 -12.32 2.20 10.10
C VAL A 93 -13.48 1.90 9.16
N ARG A 94 -14.66 2.48 9.45
CA ARG A 94 -15.81 2.25 8.57
C ARG A 94 -15.57 2.79 7.16
N ALA A 95 -14.95 3.97 7.07
CA ALA A 95 -14.68 4.55 5.77
C ALA A 95 -13.73 3.68 4.96
N TYR A 96 -12.67 3.17 5.60
CA TYR A 96 -11.73 2.30 4.90
C TYR A 96 -12.38 0.97 4.51
N ARG A 97 -13.21 0.42 5.37
CA ARG A 97 -13.91 -0.82 5.02
C ARG A 97 -14.84 -0.63 3.84
N ALA A 98 -15.51 0.50 3.78
CA ALA A 98 -16.38 0.79 2.64
C ALA A 98 -15.58 0.89 1.35
N LEU A 99 -14.31 1.24 1.43
CA LEU A 99 -13.40 1.31 0.29
C LEU A 99 -12.67 -0.01 0.04
N GLU A 100 -13.00 -1.01 0.83
CA GLU A 100 -12.49 -2.37 0.66
C GLU A 100 -10.97 -2.46 0.77
N VAL A 101 -10.39 -1.74 1.74
CA VAL A 101 -8.97 -1.93 2.01
C VAL A 101 -8.77 -3.33 2.60
N ASP A 102 -7.62 -3.90 2.34
CA ASP A 102 -7.36 -5.29 2.67
C ASP A 102 -6.84 -5.47 4.08
N LEU A 103 -6.19 -4.45 4.63
CA LEU A 103 -5.61 -4.57 5.97
C LEU A 103 -5.44 -3.19 6.58
N MET A 104 -5.74 -3.08 7.87
CA MET A 104 -5.45 -1.89 8.65
C MET A 104 -4.64 -2.31 9.85
N LEU A 105 -3.47 -1.69 10.03
CA LEU A 105 -2.60 -1.99 11.16
C LEU A 105 -2.38 -0.74 12.00
N ALA A 106 -2.53 -0.89 13.30
CA ALA A 106 -2.29 0.21 14.24
C ALA A 106 -0.78 0.34 14.52
N LYS A 107 -0.31 1.57 14.58
CA LYS A 107 1.07 1.84 14.98
C LYS A 107 1.13 1.93 16.51
N PRO A 108 2.19 1.46 17.13
CA PRO A 108 3.32 0.76 16.55
C PRO A 108 2.95 -0.67 16.19
N PHE A 109 3.46 -1.14 15.08
CA PHE A 109 3.20 -2.51 14.65
C PHE A 109 4.49 -3.29 14.62
N ASP A 110 4.34 -4.61 14.66
CA ASP A 110 5.47 -5.52 14.58
C ASP A 110 5.86 -5.71 13.12
N MET A 111 7.13 -5.51 12.80
CA MET A 111 7.60 -5.64 11.43
C MET A 111 7.43 -7.06 10.89
N ASP A 112 7.61 -8.06 11.75
CA ASP A 112 7.38 -9.44 11.32
C ASP A 112 5.93 -9.68 10.99
N GLU A 113 5.03 -9.09 11.78
CA GLU A 113 3.60 -9.19 11.52
C GLU A 113 3.24 -8.55 10.19
N LEU A 114 3.79 -7.38 9.93
CA LEU A 114 3.54 -6.70 8.66
C LEU A 114 4.09 -7.53 7.50
N ARG A 115 5.30 -8.06 7.64
CA ARG A 115 5.91 -8.84 6.57
C ARG A 115 5.09 -10.09 6.27
N LYS A 116 4.60 -10.76 7.30
CA LYS A 116 3.76 -11.94 7.11
C LYS A 116 2.45 -11.57 6.41
N ALA A 117 1.85 -10.46 6.81
CA ALA A 117 0.60 -10.02 6.19
C ALA A 117 0.82 -9.69 4.71
N ILE A 118 1.91 -9.02 4.40
CA ILE A 118 2.23 -8.69 3.01
C ILE A 118 2.44 -9.97 2.21
N GLY A 119 3.08 -10.97 2.79
CA GLY A 119 3.27 -12.26 2.12
C GLY A 119 1.94 -12.92 1.77
N ILE A 120 0.99 -12.88 2.68
CA ILE A 120 -0.33 -13.44 2.43
C ILE A 120 -1.03 -12.67 1.32
N LEU A 121 -1.00 -11.34 1.39
CA LEU A 121 -1.64 -10.52 0.38
C LEU A 121 -0.98 -10.69 -0.98
N ALA A 122 0.33 -10.87 -1.01
CA ALA A 122 1.04 -11.08 -2.26
C ALA A 122 0.57 -12.36 -2.95
N ASP A 123 0.30 -13.39 -2.18
CA ASP A 123 -0.21 -14.63 -2.76
C ASP A 123 -1.61 -14.46 -3.32
N GLU A 124 -2.35 -13.47 -2.80
CA GLU A 124 -3.70 -13.20 -3.27
C GLU A 124 -3.73 -12.24 -4.45
N THR A 125 -2.58 -11.74 -4.89
CA THR A 125 -2.53 -10.78 -5.99
C THR A 125 -1.98 -11.36 -7.30
N PRO A 126 -2.15 -12.64 -7.59
CA PRO A 126 -1.72 -13.14 -8.91
C PRO A 126 -2.54 -12.56 -10.04
N VAL A 127 -3.58 -11.86 -9.66
CA VAL A 127 -4.52 -11.26 -10.56
C VAL A 127 -3.87 -10.48 -11.68
N TYR A 128 -2.94 -9.62 -11.36
CA TYR A 128 -2.36 -8.75 -12.37
C TYR A 128 -1.52 -9.51 -13.37
N ALA A 129 -0.71 -10.42 -12.89
CA ALA A 129 0.12 -11.22 -13.77
C ALA A 129 -0.76 -12.03 -14.72
N HIS A 130 -1.84 -12.59 -14.19
CA HIS A 130 -2.73 -13.40 -15.01
C HIS A 130 -3.47 -12.57 -16.03
N ARG A 131 -3.96 -11.40 -15.64
CA ARG A 131 -4.69 -10.54 -16.54
C ARG A 131 -3.82 -10.01 -17.65
N ALA A 132 -2.56 -9.76 -17.35
CA ALA A 132 -1.65 -9.26 -18.35
C ALA A 132 -1.43 -10.26 -19.48
N THR A 133 -1.59 -11.53 -19.19
CA THR A 133 -1.39 -12.56 -20.20
C THR A 133 -2.66 -12.96 -20.91
N GLU A 134 -3.76 -12.54 -20.35
CA GLU A 134 -5.04 -12.87 -20.96
C GLU A 134 -5.50 -11.80 -21.90
#